data_958d94a73ca24bad9dc7d8a758b23995
#
_entry.id   958d94a73ca24bad9dc7d8a758b23995
#
_cell.length_a   1.000
_cell.length_b   1.000
_cell.length_c   1.000
_cell.angle_alpha   90.00
_cell.angle_beta   90.00
_cell.angle_gamma   90.00
#
_symmetry.space_group_name_H-M   'P 1'
#
loop_
_entity.id
_entity.type
_entity.pdbx_description
1 polymer ?
#
loop_
_entity_poly.entity_id
_entity_poly.type
_entity_poly.pdbx_seq_one_letter_code
_entity_poly.pdbx_strand_id
1 'polypeptide(L)'
;MIHDIQYNEDDRAQRCLNVFDSLDGQVNISYVNSTSHVVAWHRHKIQTDFWFCVKGSFKVGLAKDVDDFEFQYISDKNPRVLEIPPSIWHGYKALEPNSIMLYYLTEKYDPKDEWKCPVGVFN
;
A
#
# COMPACT_ATOMS: atom_id res chain seq x y z
N MET A 1 0.20 -9.47 4.03
CA MET A 1 -0.33 -10.57 3.18
C MET A 1 -1.01 -9.97 1.96
N ILE A 2 -0.96 -10.67 0.84
CA ILE A 2 -1.61 -10.20 -0.38
C ILE A 2 -2.91 -10.97 -0.58
N HIS A 3 -3.98 -10.25 -0.95
CA HIS A 3 -5.31 -10.83 -1.11
C HIS A 3 -5.81 -10.58 -2.53
N ASP A 4 -6.41 -11.62 -3.12
CA ASP A 4 -7.17 -11.45 -4.35
C ASP A 4 -8.45 -10.70 -4.06
N ILE A 5 -8.93 -9.96 -5.04
CA ILE A 5 -10.21 -9.26 -4.96
C ILE A 5 -11.20 -9.90 -5.90
N GLN A 6 -12.46 -9.55 -5.72
CA GLN A 6 -13.51 -9.92 -6.66
C GLN A 6 -13.40 -9.02 -7.89
N TYR A 7 -13.27 -9.63 -9.07
CA TYR A 7 -13.10 -8.91 -10.33
C TYR A 7 -14.18 -9.32 -11.31
N ASN A 8 -14.71 -8.34 -12.03
CA ASN A 8 -15.71 -8.57 -13.06
C ASN A 8 -15.43 -7.68 -14.27
N GLU A 9 -15.50 -8.26 -15.46
CA GLU A 9 -15.27 -7.51 -16.69
C GLU A 9 -16.31 -7.88 -17.74
N ASP A 10 -16.85 -6.87 -18.40
CA ASP A 10 -17.70 -7.03 -19.59
C ASP A 10 -17.27 -5.99 -20.63
N ASP A 11 -18.04 -5.87 -21.72
CA ASP A 11 -17.75 -4.92 -22.80
C ASP A 11 -17.91 -3.45 -22.40
N ARG A 12 -18.51 -3.17 -21.25
CA ARG A 12 -18.74 -1.82 -20.74
C ARG A 12 -17.67 -1.35 -19.76
N ALA A 13 -17.15 -2.25 -18.92
CA ALA A 13 -16.24 -1.85 -17.83
C ALA A 13 -15.48 -3.01 -17.21
N GLN A 14 -14.38 -2.67 -16.57
CA GLN A 14 -13.65 -3.51 -15.64
C GLN A 14 -13.99 -3.05 -14.22
N ARG A 15 -14.27 -3.99 -13.32
CA ARG A 15 -14.72 -3.67 -11.98
C ARG A 15 -13.92 -4.46 -10.93
N CYS A 16 -13.36 -3.73 -9.98
CA CYS A 16 -12.77 -4.30 -8.77
C CYS A 16 -13.79 -4.12 -7.66
N LEU A 17 -14.29 -5.21 -7.11
CA LEU A 17 -15.42 -5.20 -6.18
C LEU A 17 -14.95 -5.55 -4.78
N ASN A 18 -15.54 -4.89 -3.79
CA ASN A 18 -15.28 -5.14 -2.38
C ASN A 18 -13.78 -5.12 -2.06
N VAL A 19 -13.12 -4.08 -2.52
CA VAL A 19 -11.67 -3.95 -2.38
C VAL A 19 -11.26 -3.94 -0.90
N PHE A 20 -12.05 -3.32 -0.05
CA PHE A 20 -11.87 -3.32 1.40
C PHE A 20 -13.13 -3.84 2.09
N ASP A 21 -12.96 -4.77 3.04
CA ASP A 21 -14.09 -5.39 3.76
C ASP A 21 -14.72 -4.47 4.79
N SER A 22 -14.00 -3.47 5.27
CA SER A 22 -14.48 -2.53 6.28
C SER A 22 -14.01 -1.12 5.94
N LEU A 23 -14.77 -0.11 6.37
CA LEU A 23 -14.44 1.30 6.18
C LEU A 23 -14.52 2.08 7.49
N ASP A 24 -14.41 1.40 8.63
CA ASP A 24 -14.54 2.04 9.95
C ASP A 24 -13.38 2.97 10.30
N GLY A 25 -12.26 2.85 9.60
CA GLY A 25 -11.11 3.71 9.83
C GLY A 25 -11.06 4.90 8.88
N GLN A 26 -10.01 4.97 8.09
CA GLN A 26 -9.75 6.07 7.18
C GLN A 26 -9.39 5.54 5.79
N VAL A 27 -9.98 6.13 4.77
CA VAL A 27 -9.67 5.79 3.36
C VAL A 27 -8.96 6.99 2.74
N ASN A 28 -7.82 6.73 2.13
CA ASN A 28 -6.99 7.77 1.50
C ASN A 28 -6.67 7.40 0.06
N ILE A 29 -6.37 8.41 -0.75
CA ILE A 29 -5.87 8.25 -2.11
C ILE A 29 -4.58 9.05 -2.23
N SER A 30 -3.55 8.43 -2.78
CA SER A 30 -2.30 9.12 -3.10
C SER A 30 -2.06 9.09 -4.60
N TYR A 31 -1.82 10.26 -5.16
CA TYR A 31 -1.44 10.46 -6.55
C TYR A 31 0.07 10.65 -6.58
N VAL A 32 0.79 9.64 -7.05
CA VAL A 32 2.27 9.65 -7.02
C VAL A 32 2.79 9.93 -8.42
N ASN A 33 3.16 11.18 -8.65
CA ASN A 33 3.46 11.69 -9.99
C ASN A 33 4.83 11.26 -10.51
N SER A 34 5.78 11.03 -9.60
CA SER A 34 7.18 10.76 -9.97
C SER A 34 7.64 9.41 -9.46
N THR A 35 8.51 8.75 -10.24
CA THR A 35 9.16 7.50 -9.84
C THR A 35 10.42 7.73 -9.01
N SER A 36 10.82 8.97 -8.80
CA SER A 36 12.09 9.31 -8.12
C SER A 36 11.99 9.42 -6.61
N HIS A 37 10.78 9.40 -6.05
CA HIS A 37 10.57 9.55 -4.62
C HIS A 37 10.27 8.23 -3.94
N VAL A 38 10.87 8.04 -2.78
CA VAL A 38 10.62 6.90 -1.91
C VAL A 38 9.95 7.41 -0.64
N VAL A 39 8.79 6.83 -0.29
CA VAL A 39 8.10 7.08 0.97
C VAL A 39 8.38 5.88 1.87
N ALA A 40 9.31 5.97 2.78
CA ALA A 40 9.76 4.87 3.65
C ALA A 40 10.56 5.43 4.83
N TRP A 41 10.75 4.71 5.89
CA TRP A 41 10.02 3.54 6.36
C TRP A 41 9.16 3.98 7.52
N HIS A 42 7.95 3.45 7.56
CA HIS A 42 7.00 3.76 8.63
C HIS A 42 6.53 2.46 9.24
N ARG A 43 6.12 2.51 10.50
CA ARG A 43 5.43 1.39 11.12
C ARG A 43 4.42 1.92 12.13
N HIS A 44 3.42 1.12 12.40
CA HIS A 44 2.35 1.43 13.34
C HIS A 44 2.25 0.30 14.36
N LYS A 45 1.82 0.63 15.57
CA LYS A 45 1.66 -0.35 16.65
C LYS A 45 0.25 -0.92 16.68
N ILE A 46 -0.74 -0.12 16.31
CA ILE A 46 -2.16 -0.46 16.39
C ILE A 46 -2.77 -0.62 15.00
N GLN A 47 -2.40 0.26 14.09
CA GLN A 47 -2.99 0.38 12.76
C GLN A 47 -2.55 -0.76 11.83
N THR A 48 -3.53 -1.30 11.09
CA THR A 48 -3.27 -2.14 9.92
C THR A 48 -3.56 -1.32 8.66
N ASP A 49 -2.70 -1.44 7.67
CA ASP A 49 -2.87 -0.80 6.37
C ASP A 49 -3.30 -1.82 5.33
N PHE A 50 -4.19 -1.40 4.44
CA PHE A 50 -4.58 -2.17 3.25
C PHE A 50 -4.36 -1.29 2.03
N TRP A 51 -3.49 -1.71 1.12
CA TRP A 51 -3.07 -0.93 -0.04
C TRP A 51 -3.52 -1.56 -1.34
N PHE A 52 -4.06 -0.74 -2.22
CA PHE A 52 -4.56 -1.16 -3.53
C PHE A 52 -4.06 -0.20 -4.62
N CYS A 53 -3.45 -0.75 -5.66
CA CYS A 53 -2.97 0.04 -6.80
C CYS A 53 -4.12 0.24 -7.79
N VAL A 54 -4.62 1.47 -7.88
CA VAL A 54 -5.69 1.83 -8.81
C VAL A 54 -5.15 1.98 -10.23
N LYS A 55 -3.96 2.58 -10.34
CA LYS A 55 -3.32 2.86 -11.63
C LYS A 55 -1.80 2.78 -11.46
N GLY A 56 -1.14 2.17 -12.45
CA GLY A 56 0.30 2.06 -12.46
C GLY A 56 0.80 0.88 -11.65
N SER A 57 1.91 1.07 -10.96
CA SER A 57 2.52 0.02 -10.16
C SER A 57 3.41 0.59 -9.05
N PHE A 58 3.53 -0.18 -7.98
CA PHE A 58 4.34 0.18 -6.81
C PHE A 58 5.22 -0.98 -6.37
N LYS A 59 6.44 -0.63 -6.00
CA LYS A 59 7.32 -1.51 -5.24
C LYS A 59 7.12 -1.19 -3.77
N VAL A 60 6.71 -2.18 -2.98
CA VAL A 60 6.43 -2.02 -1.56
C VAL A 60 7.46 -2.79 -0.76
N GLY A 61 8.13 -2.12 0.16
CA GLY A 61 9.05 -2.76 1.10
C GLY A 61 8.32 -3.12 2.38
N LEU A 62 8.60 -4.31 2.89
CA LEU A 62 8.06 -4.83 4.14
C LEU A 62 9.20 -5.38 4.97
N ALA A 63 9.26 -5.02 6.25
CA ALA A 63 10.34 -5.47 7.12
C ALA A 63 9.86 -5.70 8.55
N LYS A 64 10.26 -6.84 9.12
CA LYS A 64 10.08 -7.08 10.55
C LYS A 64 11.07 -6.26 11.37
N ASP A 65 12.27 -6.11 10.86
CA ASP A 65 13.27 -5.17 11.35
C ASP A 65 14.07 -4.62 10.17
N VAL A 66 14.97 -3.67 10.42
CA VAL A 66 15.66 -2.92 9.36
C VAL A 66 16.61 -3.77 8.50
N ASP A 67 16.97 -4.96 8.98
CA ASP A 67 17.88 -5.87 8.28
C ASP A 67 17.17 -7.05 7.62
N ASP A 68 15.88 -7.24 7.89
CA ASP A 68 15.10 -8.37 7.39
C ASP A 68 13.89 -7.87 6.62
N PHE A 69 14.12 -7.48 5.37
CA PHE A 69 13.07 -6.90 4.54
C PHE A 69 12.90 -7.66 3.23
N GLU A 70 11.68 -7.58 2.71
CA GLU A 70 11.31 -8.12 1.41
C GLU A 70 10.54 -7.07 0.61
N PHE A 71 10.38 -7.32 -0.68
CA PHE A 71 9.60 -6.45 -1.55
C PHE A 71 8.40 -7.20 -2.11
N GLN A 72 7.27 -6.52 -2.14
CA GLN A 72 6.06 -6.94 -2.82
C GLN A 72 5.75 -5.91 -3.91
N TYR A 73 5.07 -6.36 -4.95
CA TYR A 73 4.71 -5.48 -6.07
C TYR A 73 3.21 -5.51 -6.25
N ILE A 74 2.59 -4.33 -6.32
CA ILE A 74 1.17 -4.18 -6.61
C ILE A 74 1.01 -3.37 -7.89
N SER A 75 0.01 -3.73 -8.70
CA SER A 75 -0.16 -3.18 -10.04
C SER A 75 -1.62 -3.20 -10.44
N ASP A 76 -2.03 -2.26 -11.28
CA ASP A 76 -3.35 -2.27 -11.89
C ASP A 76 -3.54 -3.44 -12.87
N LYS A 77 -2.44 -4.05 -13.33
CA LYS A 77 -2.49 -5.23 -14.22
C LYS A 77 -2.79 -6.52 -13.47
N ASN A 78 -2.64 -6.52 -12.16
CA ASN A 78 -2.94 -7.67 -11.31
C ASN A 78 -3.55 -7.17 -10.01
N PRO A 79 -4.85 -6.84 -10.01
CA PRO A 79 -5.49 -6.17 -8.89
C PRO A 79 -5.57 -7.08 -7.67
N ARG A 80 -4.85 -6.68 -6.62
CA ARG A 80 -4.79 -7.37 -5.33
C ARG A 80 -4.65 -6.33 -4.23
N VAL A 81 -5.08 -6.68 -3.02
CA VAL A 81 -4.90 -5.86 -1.83
C VAL A 81 -3.73 -6.39 -1.01
N LEU A 82 -2.83 -5.49 -0.65
CA LEU A 82 -1.73 -5.81 0.26
C LEU A 82 -2.12 -5.39 1.67
N GLU A 83 -2.15 -6.36 2.58
CA GLU A 83 -2.38 -6.12 4.00
C GLU A 83 -1.05 -6.00 4.72
N ILE A 84 -0.88 -4.90 5.46
CA ILE A 84 0.33 -4.64 6.26
C ILE A 84 -0.10 -4.58 7.72
N PRO A 85 0.17 -5.66 8.50
CA PRO A 85 -0.23 -5.69 9.90
C PRO A 85 0.60 -4.74 10.76
N PRO A 86 0.16 -4.50 12.01
CA PRO A 86 0.94 -3.69 12.94
C PRO A 86 2.36 -4.23 13.13
N SER A 87 3.27 -3.35 13.47
CA SER A 87 4.69 -3.63 13.76
C SER A 87 5.56 -3.96 12.54
N ILE A 88 4.99 -4.00 11.35
CA ILE A 88 5.76 -4.21 10.11
C ILE A 88 6.19 -2.86 9.57
N TRP A 89 7.48 -2.66 9.42
CA TRP A 89 8.03 -1.51 8.72
C TRP A 89 7.64 -1.60 7.25
N HIS A 90 7.19 -0.48 6.68
CA HIS A 90 6.75 -0.46 5.30
C HIS A 90 7.11 0.86 4.62
N GLY A 91 7.16 0.78 3.31
CA GLY A 91 7.37 1.93 2.45
C GLY A 91 7.07 1.56 1.02
N TYR A 92 7.08 2.56 0.15
CA TYR A 92 6.79 2.32 -1.24
C TYR A 92 7.52 3.28 -2.16
N LYS A 93 7.59 2.87 -3.41
CA LYS A 93 8.08 3.66 -4.53
C LYS A 93 7.20 3.37 -5.75
N ALA A 94 6.76 4.41 -6.44
CA ALA A 94 6.06 4.23 -7.72
C ALA A 94 7.06 3.74 -8.77
N LEU A 95 6.65 2.78 -9.58
CA LEU A 95 7.45 2.26 -10.69
C LEU A 95 7.07 2.88 -12.02
N GLU A 96 5.91 3.53 -12.07
CA GLU A 96 5.42 4.25 -13.23
C GLU A 96 4.99 5.66 -12.81
N PRO A 97 5.18 6.68 -13.66
CA PRO A 97 4.69 8.01 -13.33
C PRO A 97 3.17 8.04 -13.25
N ASN A 98 2.64 8.92 -12.42
CA ASN A 98 1.21 9.12 -12.22
C ASN A 98 0.48 7.87 -11.72
N SER A 99 1.14 7.09 -10.89
CA SER A 99 0.54 5.94 -10.21
C SER A 99 -0.41 6.42 -9.10
N ILE A 100 -1.47 5.66 -8.88
CA ILE A 100 -2.49 6.01 -7.89
C ILE A 100 -2.68 4.85 -6.94
N MET A 101 -2.56 5.15 -5.65
CA MET A 101 -2.77 4.19 -4.57
C MET A 101 -4.02 4.58 -3.77
N LEU A 102 -4.93 3.62 -3.62
CA LEU A 102 -6.06 3.70 -2.71
C LEU A 102 -5.71 2.85 -1.48
N TYR A 103 -5.85 3.42 -0.28
CA TYR A 103 -5.50 2.65 0.91
C TYR A 103 -6.46 2.91 2.05
N TYR A 104 -6.71 1.86 2.81
CA TYR A 104 -7.56 1.86 3.98
C TYR A 104 -6.70 1.63 5.21
N LEU A 105 -6.92 2.45 6.22
CA LEU A 105 -6.25 2.37 7.51
C LEU A 105 -7.31 2.05 8.56
N THR A 106 -7.06 1.03 9.38
CA THR A 106 -8.06 0.60 10.38
C THR A 106 -8.29 1.63 11.46
N GLU A 107 -7.35 2.57 11.64
CA GLU A 107 -7.44 3.65 12.61
C GLU A 107 -7.37 5.00 11.89
N LYS A 108 -8.01 6.01 12.45
CA LYS A 108 -7.82 7.37 11.98
C LYS A 108 -6.39 7.82 12.31
N TYR A 109 -5.85 8.70 11.49
CA TYR A 109 -4.47 9.15 11.63
C TYR A 109 -4.18 9.60 13.05
N ASP A 110 -3.17 8.99 13.66
CA ASP A 110 -2.68 9.32 14.99
C ASP A 110 -1.14 9.39 14.92
N PRO A 111 -0.55 10.58 15.03
CA PRO A 111 0.90 10.72 14.97
C PRO A 111 1.61 10.00 16.12
N LYS A 112 0.92 9.66 17.20
CA LYS A 112 1.48 8.87 18.31
C LYS A 112 1.61 7.40 17.96
N ASP A 113 0.90 6.92 16.94
CA ASP A 113 0.97 5.53 16.47
C ASP A 113 1.81 5.43 15.19
N GLU A 114 2.77 6.30 15.01
CA GLU A 114 3.64 6.28 13.84
C GLU A 114 5.10 6.40 14.25
N TRP A 115 5.91 5.43 13.82
CA TRP A 115 7.35 5.46 13.95
C TRP A 115 8.00 5.58 12.58
N LYS A 116 9.12 6.26 12.53
CA LYS A 116 9.91 6.45 11.32
C LYS A 116 11.33 5.98 11.56
N CYS A 117 11.92 5.40 10.55
CA CYS A 117 13.30 4.95 10.56
C CYS A 117 14.01 5.45 9.31
N PRO A 118 15.25 5.95 9.40
CA PRO A 118 16.04 6.25 8.20
C PRO A 118 16.32 4.97 7.44
N VAL A 119 16.22 5.04 6.11
CA VAL A 119 16.32 3.85 5.29
C VAL A 119 17.37 3.99 4.24
N GLY A 120 18.08 2.91 4.04
CA GLY A 120 19.08 2.84 3.02
C GLY A 120 18.68 2.15 1.73
N VAL A 121 17.67 1.32 1.66
CA VAL A 121 17.62 0.32 0.59
C VAL A 121 16.24 0.17 -0.04
N PHE A 122 15.83 1.16 -0.82
CA PHE A 122 14.61 1.03 -1.61
C PHE A 122 14.87 1.03 -3.12
N ASN A 123 16.09 0.90 -3.50
CA ASN A 123 16.48 0.95 -4.91
C ASN A 123 16.35 -0.38 -5.61
#